data_b4a014423f1beafaadbb89fb6fac5fd6
#
_entry.id   b4a014423f1beafaadbb89fb6fac5fd6
#
_cell.length_a   1.000
_cell.length_b   1.000
_cell.length_c   1.000
_cell.angle_alpha   90.00
_cell.angle_beta   90.00
_cell.angle_gamma   90.00
#
_symmetry.space_group_name_H-M   'P 1'
#
loop_
_entity.id
_entity.type
_entity.pdbx_description
1 polymer ?
#
loop_
_entity_poly.entity_id
_entity_poly.type
_entity_poly.pdbx_seq_one_letter_code
_entity_poly.pdbx_strand_id
1 'polypeptide(L)'
;YVPDCVSEDILNSILKEDVGVRSVVDIIKKADILVHGVGRASVMARHRRLAPELIAKLEEAGAVGEAFGQYCALDGKQVYMTNNAGLMLQDLQHIGTIIGIAGGKSKAAAILSVIRASRQDILVTDEAAATEILRMAKENS
;
A
#
# COMPACT_ATOMS: atom_id res chain seq x y z
N TYR A 1 -19.08 -6.00 4.56
CA TYR A 1 -17.66 -6.36 4.70
C TYR A 1 -17.19 -7.16 3.48
N VAL A 2 -16.15 -6.70 2.81
CA VAL A 2 -15.52 -7.44 1.71
C VAL A 2 -14.19 -7.98 2.25
N PRO A 3 -13.93 -9.29 2.16
CA PRO A 3 -12.68 -9.87 2.61
C PRO A 3 -11.48 -9.36 1.77
N ASP A 4 -10.33 -9.19 2.40
CA ASP A 4 -9.06 -8.99 1.70
C ASP A 4 -8.63 -10.27 0.97
N CYS A 5 -7.94 -10.12 -0.15
CA CYS A 5 -7.32 -11.23 -0.88
C CYS A 5 -8.33 -12.27 -1.41
N VAL A 6 -9.44 -11.82 -1.96
CA VAL A 6 -10.37 -12.69 -2.69
C VAL A 6 -9.85 -13.00 -4.10
N SER A 7 -10.37 -14.06 -4.73
CA SER A 7 -10.07 -14.31 -6.16
C SER A 7 -10.64 -13.19 -7.02
N GLU A 8 -10.04 -12.97 -8.19
CA GLU A 8 -10.49 -11.94 -9.13
C GLU A 8 -11.94 -12.13 -9.53
N ASP A 9 -12.37 -13.36 -9.78
CA ASP A 9 -13.76 -13.68 -10.14
C ASP A 9 -14.74 -13.31 -9.04
N ILE A 10 -14.39 -13.63 -7.78
CA ILE A 10 -15.22 -13.27 -6.62
C ILE A 10 -15.29 -11.75 -6.47
N LEU A 11 -14.17 -11.05 -6.58
CA LEU A 11 -14.14 -9.59 -6.49
C LEU A 11 -15.01 -8.95 -7.57
N ASN A 12 -14.88 -9.40 -8.81
CA ASN A 12 -15.66 -8.90 -9.95
C ASN A 12 -17.16 -9.17 -9.74
N SER A 13 -17.54 -10.34 -9.24
CA SER A 13 -18.93 -10.67 -8.93
C SER A 13 -19.49 -9.74 -7.85
N ILE A 14 -18.75 -9.55 -6.75
CA ILE A 14 -19.16 -8.63 -5.67
C ILE A 14 -19.35 -7.20 -6.19
N LEU A 15 -18.37 -6.68 -6.94
CA LEU A 15 -18.42 -5.33 -7.49
C LEU A 15 -19.53 -5.15 -8.54
N LYS A 16 -19.90 -6.22 -9.23
CA LYS A 16 -20.98 -6.20 -10.22
C LYS A 16 -22.36 -6.31 -9.60
N GLU A 17 -22.54 -7.16 -8.61
CA GLU A 17 -23.85 -7.57 -8.10
C GLU A 17 -24.26 -6.82 -6.83
N ASP A 18 -23.28 -6.45 -5.96
CA ASP A 18 -23.57 -5.75 -4.72
C ASP A 18 -23.54 -4.22 -4.89
N VAL A 19 -24.73 -3.64 -4.98
CA VAL A 19 -24.92 -2.17 -5.12
C VAL A 19 -24.36 -1.44 -3.91
N GLY A 20 -24.43 -2.01 -2.71
CA GLY A 20 -23.92 -1.39 -1.48
C GLY A 20 -22.41 -1.30 -1.51
N VAL A 21 -21.72 -2.37 -1.92
CA VAL A 21 -20.26 -2.37 -2.05
C VAL A 21 -19.80 -1.36 -3.11
N ARG A 22 -20.44 -1.33 -4.27
CA ARG A 22 -20.13 -0.33 -5.32
C ARG A 22 -20.27 1.10 -4.81
N SER A 23 -21.38 1.39 -4.13
CA SER A 23 -21.64 2.73 -3.59
C SER A 23 -20.54 3.17 -2.64
N VAL A 24 -20.07 2.27 -1.75
CA VAL A 24 -18.96 2.55 -0.83
C VAL A 24 -17.65 2.79 -1.59
N VAL A 25 -17.32 1.95 -2.57
CA VAL A 25 -16.11 2.12 -3.40
C VAL A 25 -16.15 3.45 -4.15
N ASP A 26 -17.29 3.84 -4.71
CA ASP A 26 -17.45 5.12 -5.41
C ASP A 26 -17.27 6.32 -4.46
N ILE A 27 -17.74 6.23 -3.22
CA ILE A 27 -17.53 7.26 -2.19
C ILE A 27 -16.04 7.36 -1.83
N ILE A 28 -15.37 6.23 -1.59
CA ILE A 28 -13.95 6.18 -1.26
C ILE A 28 -13.11 6.83 -2.35
N LYS A 29 -13.38 6.54 -3.62
CA LYS A 29 -12.65 7.10 -4.77
C LYS A 29 -12.86 8.61 -4.97
N LYS A 30 -13.88 9.19 -4.36
CA LYS A 30 -14.20 10.62 -4.40
C LYS A 30 -13.81 11.36 -3.10
N ALA A 31 -13.05 10.73 -2.23
CA ALA A 31 -12.62 11.35 -0.99
C ALA A 31 -11.74 12.58 -1.26
N ASP A 32 -11.96 13.66 -0.52
CA ASP A 32 -11.12 14.86 -0.57
C ASP A 32 -9.80 14.67 0.15
N ILE A 33 -9.83 13.89 1.24
CA ILE A 33 -8.66 13.60 2.08
C ILE A 33 -8.58 12.09 2.32
N LEU A 34 -7.41 11.54 2.09
CA LEU A 34 -7.08 10.17 2.41
C LEU A 34 -6.02 10.11 3.50
N VAL A 35 -6.31 9.40 4.58
CA VAL A 35 -5.34 9.09 5.63
C VAL A 35 -5.06 7.60 5.61
N HIS A 36 -3.80 7.21 5.51
CA HIS A 36 -3.44 5.80 5.45
C HIS A 36 -2.15 5.47 6.18
N GLY A 37 -1.98 4.20 6.53
CA GLY A 37 -0.74 3.66 7.08
C GLY A 37 0.16 3.04 6.02
N VAL A 38 1.44 2.85 6.39
CA VAL A 38 2.41 2.08 5.61
C VAL A 38 2.89 0.88 6.43
N GLY A 39 2.85 -0.30 5.81
CA GLY A 39 3.30 -1.56 6.38
C GLY A 39 4.63 -2.03 5.77
N ARG A 40 5.39 -2.82 6.56
CA ARG A 40 6.51 -3.60 5.99
C ARG A 40 5.93 -4.77 5.19
N ALA A 41 6.41 -4.99 3.97
CA ALA A 41 5.91 -6.03 3.07
C ALA A 41 5.84 -7.41 3.73
N SER A 42 6.92 -7.87 4.37
CA SER A 42 6.98 -9.18 5.01
C SER A 42 5.99 -9.34 6.18
N VAL A 43 5.73 -8.25 6.93
CA VAL A 43 4.78 -8.27 8.05
C VAL A 43 3.35 -8.31 7.52
N MET A 44 3.03 -7.48 6.53
CA MET A 44 1.70 -7.41 5.94
C MET A 44 1.32 -8.67 5.18
N ALA A 45 2.28 -9.27 4.47
CA ALA A 45 2.07 -10.55 3.78
C ALA A 45 1.68 -11.68 4.75
N ARG A 46 2.37 -11.76 5.89
CA ARG A 46 2.03 -12.74 6.95
C ARG A 46 0.71 -12.40 7.62
N HIS A 47 0.45 -11.14 7.91
CA HIS A 47 -0.81 -10.70 8.53
C HIS A 47 -2.02 -11.04 7.65
N ARG A 48 -1.88 -10.86 6.33
CA ARG A 48 -2.89 -11.26 5.35
C ARG A 48 -2.91 -12.75 5.05
N ARG A 49 -2.04 -13.55 5.67
CA ARG A 49 -1.95 -15.00 5.48
C ARG A 49 -1.76 -15.39 4.01
N LEU A 50 -0.93 -14.64 3.30
CA LEU A 50 -0.57 -15.01 1.93
C LEU A 50 0.15 -16.36 1.93
N ALA A 51 0.00 -17.11 0.82
CA ALA A 51 0.64 -18.41 0.68
C ALA A 51 2.17 -18.30 0.83
N PRO A 52 2.84 -19.26 1.48
CA PRO A 52 4.29 -19.22 1.71
C PRO A 52 5.10 -19.00 0.42
N GLU A 53 4.67 -19.62 -0.68
CA GLU A 53 5.31 -19.50 -2.00
C GLU A 53 5.20 -18.06 -2.54
N LEU A 54 4.10 -17.38 -2.26
CA LEU A 54 3.91 -15.99 -2.63
C LEU A 54 4.76 -15.06 -1.77
N ILE A 55 4.86 -15.33 -0.46
CA ILE A 55 5.74 -14.58 0.45
C ILE A 55 7.19 -14.68 -0.02
N ALA A 56 7.67 -15.88 -0.38
CA ALA A 56 9.01 -16.09 -0.92
C ALA A 56 9.24 -15.27 -2.22
N LYS A 57 8.27 -15.28 -3.13
CA LYS A 57 8.34 -14.48 -4.36
C LYS A 57 8.38 -12.97 -4.10
N LEU A 58 7.64 -12.48 -3.10
CA LEU A 58 7.70 -11.07 -2.69
C LEU A 58 9.07 -10.69 -2.14
N GLU A 59 9.68 -11.55 -1.33
CA GLU A 59 11.03 -11.36 -0.79
C GLU A 59 12.07 -11.38 -1.92
N GLU A 60 11.99 -12.33 -2.85
CA GLU A 60 12.87 -12.43 -4.03
C GLU A 60 12.73 -11.20 -4.95
N ALA A 61 11.52 -10.69 -5.12
CA ALA A 61 11.25 -9.48 -5.90
C ALA A 61 11.66 -8.18 -5.17
N GLY A 62 12.22 -8.27 -3.95
CA GLY A 62 12.68 -7.12 -3.19
C GLY A 62 11.57 -6.25 -2.59
N ALA A 63 10.39 -6.79 -2.34
CA ALA A 63 9.29 -6.06 -1.72
C ALA A 63 9.66 -5.64 -0.28
N VAL A 64 9.65 -4.34 0.00
CA VAL A 64 9.97 -3.78 1.32
C VAL A 64 8.78 -3.09 1.98
N GLY A 65 7.89 -2.48 1.19
CA GLY A 65 6.73 -1.74 1.67
C GLY A 65 5.41 -2.22 1.10
N GLU A 66 4.36 -1.91 1.85
CA GLU A 66 2.99 -2.19 1.45
C GLU A 66 2.07 -1.03 1.84
N ALA A 67 1.20 -0.63 0.92
CA ALA A 67 0.04 0.22 1.16
C ALA A 67 -1.10 -0.20 0.21
N PHE A 68 -2.34 -0.17 0.70
CA PHE A 68 -3.55 -0.51 -0.08
C PHE A 68 -3.53 -1.90 -0.73
N GLY A 69 -2.85 -2.88 -0.12
CA GLY A 69 -2.69 -4.21 -0.71
C GLY A 69 -1.64 -4.30 -1.82
N GLN A 70 -0.90 -3.23 -2.08
CA GLN A 70 0.13 -3.17 -3.10
C GLN A 70 1.51 -3.22 -2.46
N TYR A 71 2.35 -4.14 -2.93
CA TYR A 71 3.69 -4.42 -2.44
C TYR A 71 4.71 -3.77 -3.36
N CYS A 72 5.61 -2.97 -2.80
CA CYS A 72 6.57 -2.18 -3.54
C CYS A 72 8.01 -2.51 -3.14
N ALA A 73 8.90 -2.56 -4.14
CA ALA A 73 10.34 -2.58 -3.94
C ALA A 73 10.85 -1.18 -3.52
N LEU A 74 12.11 -1.10 -3.06
CA LEU A 74 12.67 0.14 -2.51
C LEU A 74 12.71 1.30 -3.52
N ASP A 75 12.82 0.99 -4.80
CA ASP A 75 12.79 1.98 -5.90
C ASP A 75 11.38 2.52 -6.21
N GLY A 76 10.35 1.98 -5.55
CA GLY A 76 8.95 2.32 -5.77
C GLY A 76 8.25 1.45 -6.80
N LYS A 77 8.95 0.50 -7.43
CA LYS A 77 8.31 -0.42 -8.38
C LYS A 77 7.31 -1.32 -7.65
N GLN A 78 6.08 -1.34 -8.15
CA GLN A 78 5.07 -2.29 -7.69
C GLN A 78 5.44 -3.69 -8.14
N VAL A 79 5.60 -4.62 -7.21
CA VAL A 79 5.98 -6.03 -7.48
C VAL A 79 4.81 -6.99 -7.34
N TYR A 80 3.80 -6.61 -6.55
CA TYR A 80 2.59 -7.41 -6.38
C TYR A 80 1.41 -6.56 -5.90
N MET A 81 0.21 -7.02 -6.18
CA MET A 81 -1.04 -6.42 -5.71
C MET A 81 -2.02 -7.52 -5.29
N THR A 82 -2.63 -7.36 -4.11
CA THR A 82 -3.75 -8.20 -3.69
C THR A 82 -5.03 -7.76 -4.38
N ASN A 83 -5.90 -8.72 -4.68
CA ASN A 83 -7.24 -8.40 -5.17
C ASN A 83 -8.11 -7.91 -3.99
N ASN A 84 -8.43 -6.63 -3.99
CA ASN A 84 -9.28 -6.01 -2.98
C ASN A 84 -10.20 -4.97 -3.62
N ALA A 85 -11.30 -4.65 -2.96
CA ALA A 85 -12.28 -3.66 -3.42
C ALA A 85 -11.90 -2.22 -3.07
N GLY A 86 -10.76 -1.99 -2.40
CA GLY A 86 -10.33 -0.69 -1.93
C GLY A 86 -9.66 0.19 -2.99
N LEU A 87 -8.99 1.23 -2.50
CA LEU A 87 -8.17 2.10 -3.34
C LEU A 87 -6.91 1.38 -3.84
N MET A 88 -6.50 1.73 -5.04
CA MET A 88 -5.20 1.38 -5.61
C MET A 88 -4.30 2.62 -5.68
N LEU A 89 -2.98 2.44 -5.78
CA LEU A 89 -2.05 3.57 -5.90
C LEU A 89 -2.37 4.49 -7.08
N GLN A 90 -2.91 3.96 -8.17
CA GLN A 90 -3.34 4.74 -9.32
C GLN A 90 -4.57 5.61 -9.05
N ASP A 91 -5.44 5.24 -8.11
CA ASP A 91 -6.63 6.03 -7.75
C ASP A 91 -6.22 7.32 -7.00
N LEU A 92 -5.03 7.33 -6.39
CA LEU A 92 -4.56 8.44 -5.54
C LEU A 92 -4.41 9.76 -6.31
N GLN A 93 -4.21 9.71 -7.63
CA GLN A 93 -4.13 10.93 -8.45
C GLN A 93 -5.42 11.77 -8.41
N HIS A 94 -6.56 11.19 -8.07
CA HIS A 94 -7.86 11.84 -8.01
C HIS A 94 -8.22 12.33 -6.59
N ILE A 95 -7.43 11.98 -5.58
CA ILE A 95 -7.63 12.38 -4.18
C ILE A 95 -6.98 13.76 -3.95
N GLY A 96 -7.71 14.67 -3.32
CA GLY A 96 -7.25 16.04 -3.07
C GLY A 96 -5.98 16.11 -2.21
N THR A 97 -5.99 15.45 -1.04
CA THR A 97 -4.85 15.43 -0.10
C THR A 97 -4.61 14.01 0.41
N ILE A 98 -3.37 13.54 0.34
CA ILE A 98 -2.96 12.22 0.78
C ILE A 98 -2.00 12.35 1.96
N ILE A 99 -2.37 11.75 3.09
CA ILE A 99 -1.63 11.79 4.35
C ILE A 99 -1.19 10.37 4.71
N GLY A 100 0.10 10.10 4.57
CA GLY A 100 0.70 8.85 5.05
C GLY A 100 1.12 8.97 6.51
N ILE A 101 0.76 7.99 7.34
CA ILE A 101 1.15 7.95 8.76
C ILE A 101 1.89 6.65 9.03
N ALA A 102 3.18 6.74 9.31
CA ALA A 102 3.99 5.58 9.68
C ALA A 102 5.26 6.02 10.41
N GLY A 103 5.67 5.30 11.43
CA GLY A 103 6.84 5.62 12.22
C GLY A 103 7.65 4.39 12.62
N GLY A 104 8.83 4.63 13.19
CA GLY A 104 9.80 3.64 13.59
C GLY A 104 10.88 3.39 12.52
N LYS A 105 12.15 3.39 12.94
CA LYS A 105 13.31 3.16 12.07
C LYS A 105 13.16 1.92 11.18
N SER A 106 12.57 0.85 11.72
CA SER A 106 12.36 -0.41 10.99
C SER A 106 11.37 -0.31 9.82
N LYS A 107 10.61 0.78 9.73
CA LYS A 107 9.68 1.05 8.63
C LYS A 107 10.25 2.00 7.57
N ALA A 108 11.44 2.54 7.75
CA ALA A 108 12.00 3.56 6.85
C ALA A 108 12.03 3.10 5.38
N ALA A 109 12.50 1.89 5.10
CA ALA A 109 12.51 1.33 3.75
C ALA A 109 11.09 1.18 3.16
N ALA A 110 10.13 0.75 3.98
CA ALA A 110 8.74 0.63 3.57
C ALA A 110 8.11 1.99 3.26
N ILE A 111 8.35 2.99 4.10
CA ILE A 111 7.87 4.36 3.88
C ILE A 111 8.47 4.93 2.59
N LEU A 112 9.78 4.80 2.41
CA LEU A 112 10.47 5.29 1.21
C LEU A 112 9.96 4.63 -0.06
N SER A 113 9.71 3.32 -0.04
CA SER A 113 9.17 2.59 -1.20
C SER A 113 7.79 3.10 -1.61
N VAL A 114 6.89 3.36 -0.65
CA VAL A 114 5.55 3.87 -0.91
C VAL A 114 5.57 5.31 -1.41
N ILE A 115 6.44 6.18 -0.85
CA ILE A 115 6.65 7.55 -1.34
C ILE A 115 7.13 7.55 -2.79
N ARG A 116 8.01 6.63 -3.17
CA ARG A 116 8.50 6.50 -4.54
C ARG A 116 7.47 5.89 -5.50
N ALA A 117 6.60 5.01 -4.98
CA ALA A 117 5.59 4.32 -5.77
C ALA A 117 4.39 5.22 -6.13
N SER A 118 4.06 6.20 -5.29
CA SER A 118 2.87 7.03 -5.47
C SER A 118 2.98 8.39 -4.81
N ARG A 119 2.14 9.32 -5.25
CA ARG A 119 2.02 10.65 -4.64
C ARG A 119 1.66 10.54 -3.16
N GLN A 120 2.39 11.29 -2.34
CA GLN A 120 2.10 11.53 -0.93
C GLN A 120 2.27 13.04 -0.69
N ASP A 121 1.25 13.71 -0.17
CA ASP A 121 1.31 15.16 0.06
C ASP A 121 1.87 15.47 1.45
N ILE A 122 1.50 14.64 2.44
CA ILE A 122 1.94 14.80 3.83
C ILE A 122 2.40 13.44 4.35
N LEU A 123 3.57 13.42 4.98
CA LEU A 123 4.04 12.28 5.77
C LEU A 123 4.12 12.66 7.23
N VAL A 124 3.36 11.96 8.07
CA VAL A 124 3.47 12.03 9.52
C VAL A 124 4.32 10.87 9.99
N THR A 125 5.50 11.17 10.52
CA THR A 125 6.48 10.16 10.94
C THR A 125 7.28 10.63 12.15
N ASP A 126 8.07 9.73 12.74
CA ASP A 126 9.00 10.08 13.83
C ASP A 126 10.41 10.39 13.32
N GLU A 127 11.22 11.00 14.19
CA GLU A 127 12.58 11.41 13.89
C GLU A 127 13.48 10.21 13.45
N ALA A 128 13.31 9.06 14.09
CA ALA A 128 14.13 7.88 13.78
C ALA A 128 13.86 7.34 12.37
N ALA A 129 12.59 7.30 11.98
CA ALA A 129 12.20 6.92 10.61
C ALA A 129 12.64 8.00 9.60
N ALA A 130 12.40 9.28 9.88
CA ALA A 130 12.79 10.37 9.00
C ALA A 130 14.30 10.40 8.72
N THR A 131 15.12 10.27 9.76
CA THR A 131 16.58 10.22 9.65
C THR A 131 17.03 9.07 8.75
N GLU A 132 16.49 7.88 8.97
CA GLU A 132 16.84 6.70 8.19
C GLU A 132 16.37 6.81 6.72
N ILE A 133 15.17 7.34 6.47
CA ILE A 133 14.66 7.63 5.12
C ILE A 133 15.62 8.56 4.37
N LEU A 134 16.04 9.66 4.98
CA LEU A 134 16.96 10.62 4.38
C LEU A 134 18.34 10.00 4.08
N ARG A 135 18.85 9.15 4.97
CA ARG A 135 20.08 8.40 4.73
C ARG A 135 19.95 7.49 3.50
N MET A 136 18.90 6.67 3.46
CA MET A 136 18.65 5.74 2.35
C MET A 136 18.40 6.45 1.02
N ALA A 137 17.74 7.60 1.03
CA ALA A 137 17.47 8.38 -0.17
C ALA A 137 18.76 8.93 -0.81
N LYS A 138 19.73 9.36 0.01
CA LYS A 138 21.04 9.84 -0.47
C LYS A 138 21.92 8.74 -1.06
N GLU A 139 21.86 7.52 -0.51
CA GLU A 139 22.67 6.39 -0.99
C GLU A 139 22.17 5.81 -2.32
N ASN A 140 20.92 6.10 -2.68
CA ASN A 140 20.26 5.59 -3.89
C ASN A 140 19.94 6.73 -4.90
N SER A 141 20.59 7.87 -4.77
CA SER A 141 20.60 8.98 -5.72
C SER A 141 21.91 8.96 -6.48
#